data_80bf85f394d497f8177691b144e3b4a5
#
_entry.id   80bf85f394d497f8177691b144e3b4a5
#
_cell.length_a   1.000
_cell.length_b   1.000
_cell.length_c   1.000
_cell.angle_alpha   90.00
_cell.angle_beta   90.00
_cell.angle_gamma   90.00
#
_symmetry.space_group_name_H-M   'P 1'
#
loop_
_entity.id
_entity.type
_entity.pdbx_description
1 polymer ?
#
loop_
_entity_poly.entity_id
_entity_poly.type
_entity_poly.pdbx_seq_one_letter_code
_entity_poly.pdbx_strand_id
1 'polypeptide(L)'
;MGELVSELDSTKWSTDAWAGGAGGGEPPAPPSQEPDQDRAVTPDDPRWRPGQVPWGWRRTVLGAFVAAAPVVALNVVAILSPTTSTSTKPTTAIALSTLVITLLIDSWFVFAVWLFSLRRSGLGWRGWGFRRLRPAMAWAVPVSLFGLYVVESLWAWLINPKEQTVVEQFPRSTAGLVLLALTACVVAPVYEEIVFRGFLFQGLASSWGGVWGGVASATLFGLSHLQLDIFVPLFALGAALVWIFSYTRTLWACIALHALFNGVAVLSWAFV
;
A
#
# COMPACT_ATOMS: atom_id res chain seq x y z
N MET A 1 54.43 -24.32 -28.30
CA MET A 1 54.32 -22.90 -28.54
C MET A 1 53.41 -22.40 -27.45
N GLY A 2 53.81 -22.00 -26.35
CA GLY A 2 55.03 -21.27 -25.90
C GLY A 2 54.59 -19.95 -25.32
N GLU A 3 54.84 -19.85 -23.99
CA GLU A 3 55.01 -18.59 -23.27
C GLU A 3 53.75 -17.72 -23.04
N LEU A 4 53.26 -17.78 -21.81
CA LEU A 4 53.05 -16.65 -20.92
C LEU A 4 52.47 -17.14 -19.58
N VAL A 5 53.28 -17.89 -18.84
CA VAL A 5 53.08 -18.16 -17.40
C VAL A 5 54.42 -17.83 -16.74
N SER A 6 54.59 -16.62 -16.37
CA SER A 6 55.60 -16.21 -15.40
C SER A 6 55.36 -14.76 -14.99
N GLU A 7 54.93 -14.56 -13.78
CA GLU A 7 55.24 -13.49 -12.87
C GLU A 7 54.20 -13.35 -11.77
N LEU A 8 54.12 -14.41 -10.94
CA LEU A 8 53.61 -14.22 -9.59
C LEU A 8 54.89 -13.99 -8.72
N ASP A 9 55.21 -12.73 -8.53
CA ASP A 9 56.28 -12.31 -7.60
C ASP A 9 55.85 -12.62 -6.17
N SER A 10 56.38 -13.71 -5.64
CA SER A 10 56.17 -14.22 -4.30
C SER A 10 57.08 -13.63 -3.24
N THR A 11 57.63 -12.42 -3.46
CA THR A 11 58.70 -11.87 -2.59
C THR A 11 58.36 -10.49 -2.03
N LYS A 12 57.25 -10.35 -1.30
CA LYS A 12 57.02 -9.13 -0.50
C LYS A 12 56.28 -9.35 0.83
N TRP A 13 56.54 -10.47 1.48
CA TRP A 13 56.19 -10.61 2.88
C TRP A 13 57.49 -10.81 3.66
N SER A 14 58.22 -9.70 3.98
CA SER A 14 59.33 -9.77 4.90
C SER A 14 58.78 -9.88 6.33
N THR A 15 59.15 -10.94 6.99
CA THR A 15 58.80 -11.23 8.40
C THR A 15 59.56 -10.38 9.39
N ASP A 16 60.28 -9.35 8.95
CA ASP A 16 61.23 -8.57 9.78
C ASP A 16 60.63 -7.32 10.42
N ALA A 17 59.33 -7.09 10.28
CA ALA A 17 58.69 -5.90 10.90
C ALA A 17 58.18 -6.10 12.34
N TRP A 18 58.49 -7.25 12.98
CA TRP A 18 57.98 -7.58 14.32
C TRP A 18 58.99 -7.59 15.46
N ALA A 19 60.16 -7.08 15.22
CA ALA A 19 61.19 -6.98 16.27
C ALA A 19 61.53 -5.52 16.59
N GLY A 20 60.80 -4.88 17.43
CA GLY A 20 61.22 -3.58 17.98
C GLY A 20 60.08 -2.68 18.46
N GLY A 21 59.76 -2.74 19.75
CA GLY A 21 59.03 -1.65 20.40
C GLY A 21 57.89 -2.11 21.32
N ALA A 22 58.29 -2.41 22.58
CA ALA A 22 57.32 -2.44 23.69
C ALA A 22 56.82 -1.02 23.97
N GLY A 23 55.75 -0.65 23.30
CA GLY A 23 54.93 0.53 23.57
C GLY A 23 53.50 0.14 23.39
N GLY A 24 52.74 -0.08 24.49
CA GLY A 24 51.32 -0.41 24.49
C GLY A 24 50.46 0.75 24.00
N GLY A 25 50.51 1.01 22.71
CA GLY A 25 49.57 1.88 22.03
C GLY A 25 48.47 1.02 21.43
N GLU A 26 47.23 1.27 21.84
CA GLU A 26 46.03 0.71 21.24
C GLU A 26 46.09 0.96 19.72
N PRO A 27 45.78 -0.03 18.85
CA PRO A 27 45.79 0.20 17.42
C PRO A 27 44.83 1.35 17.09
N PRO A 28 45.18 2.26 16.16
CA PRO A 28 44.28 3.35 15.78
C PRO A 28 42.93 2.80 15.42
N ALA A 29 41.87 3.36 16.01
CA ALA A 29 40.50 3.00 15.69
C ALA A 29 40.33 3.05 14.18
N PRO A 30 39.66 2.05 13.56
CA PRO A 30 39.41 2.09 12.13
C PRO A 30 38.71 3.41 11.79
N PRO A 31 39.10 4.06 10.67
CA PRO A 31 38.51 5.33 10.30
C PRO A 31 36.98 5.17 10.31
N SER A 32 36.31 6.05 11.05
CA SER A 32 34.86 6.13 11.07
C SER A 32 34.41 6.24 9.62
N GLN A 33 33.80 5.18 9.07
CA GLN A 33 33.23 5.24 7.74
C GLN A 33 32.16 6.31 7.82
N GLU A 34 32.43 7.49 7.30
CA GLU A 34 31.38 8.47 7.02
C GLU A 34 30.28 7.73 6.25
N PRO A 35 29.01 7.90 6.63
CA PRO A 35 27.92 7.25 5.91
C PRO A 35 28.04 7.64 4.44
N ASP A 36 28.28 6.66 3.59
CA ASP A 36 28.33 6.83 2.14
C ASP A 36 27.06 7.54 1.67
N GLN A 37 27.16 8.86 1.48
CA GLN A 37 26.02 9.72 1.13
C GLN A 37 25.54 9.44 -0.28
N ASP A 38 26.37 8.81 -1.11
CA ASP A 38 26.06 8.48 -2.52
C ASP A 38 25.40 7.11 -2.69
N ARG A 39 25.25 6.34 -1.62
CA ARG A 39 24.62 5.04 -1.68
C ARG A 39 23.12 5.18 -1.92
N ALA A 40 22.61 4.55 -3.00
CA ALA A 40 21.17 4.53 -3.32
C ALA A 40 20.35 4.10 -2.10
N VAL A 41 19.38 4.93 -1.72
CA VAL A 41 18.51 4.68 -0.55
C VAL A 41 17.59 3.51 -0.86
N THR A 42 17.82 2.38 -0.20
CA THR A 42 16.98 1.18 -0.34
C THR A 42 15.82 1.19 0.67
N PRO A 43 14.80 0.37 0.47
CA PRO A 43 13.71 0.23 1.43
C PRO A 43 14.14 -0.15 2.86
N ASP A 44 15.31 -0.71 3.07
CA ASP A 44 15.85 -1.04 4.40
C ASP A 44 16.55 0.14 5.09
N ASP A 45 16.86 1.19 4.33
CA ASP A 45 17.53 2.37 4.85
C ASP A 45 16.54 3.20 5.74
N PRO A 46 16.97 3.62 6.97
CA PRO A 46 16.18 4.52 7.80
C PRO A 46 15.85 5.88 7.15
N ARG A 47 16.63 6.30 6.15
CA ARG A 47 16.42 7.54 5.39
C ARG A 47 15.32 7.40 4.32
N TRP A 48 14.93 6.18 3.95
CA TRP A 48 13.95 5.95 2.90
C TRP A 48 12.63 6.71 3.16
N ARG A 49 12.05 7.22 2.10
CA ARG A 49 10.75 7.91 2.09
C ARG A 49 9.85 7.29 1.02
N PRO A 50 8.52 7.29 1.21
CA PRO A 50 7.58 6.99 0.13
C PRO A 50 7.85 7.85 -1.10
N GLY A 51 7.76 7.24 -2.28
CA GLY A 51 8.13 7.87 -3.55
C GLY A 51 9.59 7.66 -3.98
N GLN A 52 10.45 7.14 -3.11
CA GLN A 52 11.81 6.70 -3.50
C GLN A 52 11.76 5.28 -4.06
N VAL A 53 11.12 5.12 -5.21
CA VAL A 53 10.91 3.85 -5.88
C VAL A 53 11.35 3.93 -7.35
N PRO A 54 11.81 2.82 -7.97
CA PRO A 54 12.34 2.82 -9.33
C PRO A 54 11.26 2.77 -10.43
N TRP A 55 9.98 2.90 -10.07
CA TRP A 55 8.89 3.02 -11.04
C TRP A 55 8.25 4.41 -10.95
N GLY A 56 8.22 5.11 -12.08
CA GLY A 56 7.63 6.43 -12.19
C GLY A 56 6.19 6.39 -12.71
N TRP A 57 5.60 7.57 -12.92
CA TRP A 57 4.20 7.75 -13.29
C TRP A 57 3.76 6.94 -14.52
N ARG A 58 4.60 6.81 -15.55
CA ARG A 58 4.25 6.06 -16.77
C ARG A 58 3.98 4.58 -16.49
N ARG A 59 4.85 3.92 -15.69
CA ARG A 59 4.64 2.53 -15.27
C ARG A 59 3.45 2.40 -14.33
N THR A 60 3.26 3.39 -13.47
CA THR A 60 2.12 3.47 -12.53
C THR A 60 0.80 3.53 -13.29
N VAL A 61 0.68 4.44 -14.24
CA VAL A 61 -0.53 4.57 -15.07
C VAL A 61 -0.78 3.31 -15.89
N LEU A 62 0.24 2.78 -16.57
CA LEU A 62 0.08 1.54 -17.34
C LEU A 62 -0.33 0.35 -16.45
N GLY A 63 0.29 0.19 -15.29
CA GLY A 63 -0.06 -0.85 -14.33
C GLY A 63 -1.48 -0.70 -13.79
N ALA A 64 -1.92 0.52 -13.52
CA ALA A 64 -3.29 0.83 -13.10
C ALA A 64 -4.31 0.50 -14.20
N PHE A 65 -4.03 0.83 -15.47
CA PHE A 65 -4.89 0.45 -16.60
C PHE A 65 -4.99 -1.07 -16.75
N VAL A 66 -3.87 -1.79 -16.69
CA VAL A 66 -3.88 -3.26 -16.77
C VAL A 66 -4.64 -3.87 -15.59
N ALA A 67 -4.46 -3.32 -14.39
CA ALA A 67 -5.18 -3.76 -13.21
C ALA A 67 -6.70 -3.54 -13.35
N ALA A 68 -7.13 -2.36 -13.79
CA ALA A 68 -8.53 -2.00 -13.91
C ALA A 68 -9.24 -2.65 -15.12
N ALA A 69 -8.52 -3.07 -16.16
CA ALA A 69 -9.10 -3.52 -17.42
C ALA A 69 -10.16 -4.64 -17.29
N PRO A 70 -9.99 -5.71 -16.49
CA PRO A 70 -11.02 -6.74 -16.34
C PRO A 70 -12.29 -6.20 -15.68
N VAL A 71 -12.16 -5.33 -14.68
CA VAL A 71 -13.32 -4.73 -13.98
C VAL A 71 -14.08 -3.81 -14.92
N VAL A 72 -13.38 -2.98 -15.69
CA VAL A 72 -14.00 -2.13 -16.71
C VAL A 72 -14.71 -2.98 -17.75
N ALA A 73 -14.08 -4.04 -18.26
CA ALA A 73 -14.68 -4.95 -19.23
C ALA A 73 -15.95 -5.63 -18.69
N LEU A 74 -15.93 -6.11 -17.44
CA LEU A 74 -17.10 -6.71 -16.79
C LEU A 74 -18.25 -5.71 -16.63
N ASN A 75 -17.95 -4.45 -16.24
CA ASN A 75 -18.97 -3.41 -16.13
C ASN A 75 -19.56 -3.04 -17.50
N VAL A 76 -18.74 -2.94 -18.55
CA VAL A 76 -19.23 -2.70 -19.92
C VAL A 76 -20.14 -3.84 -20.38
N VAL A 77 -19.74 -5.09 -20.15
CA VAL A 77 -20.60 -6.26 -20.47
C VAL A 77 -21.90 -6.19 -19.69
N ALA A 78 -21.86 -5.87 -18.40
CA ALA A 78 -23.07 -5.75 -17.57
C ALA A 78 -24.02 -4.66 -18.09
N ILE A 79 -23.50 -3.51 -18.50
CA ILE A 79 -24.30 -2.40 -19.07
C ILE A 79 -24.93 -2.80 -20.42
N LEU A 80 -24.21 -3.53 -21.25
CA LEU A 80 -24.67 -3.93 -22.58
C LEU A 80 -25.58 -5.18 -22.56
N SER A 81 -25.58 -5.91 -21.44
CA SER A 81 -26.42 -7.10 -21.30
C SER A 81 -27.85 -6.73 -20.88
N PRO A 82 -28.91 -7.24 -21.54
CA PRO A 82 -30.27 -7.01 -21.09
C PRO A 82 -30.47 -7.70 -19.74
N THR A 83 -30.45 -6.94 -18.66
CA THR A 83 -30.70 -7.46 -17.31
C THR A 83 -32.20 -7.44 -17.03
N THR A 84 -32.81 -8.61 -16.86
CA THR A 84 -34.05 -8.73 -16.08
C THR A 84 -33.63 -8.54 -14.59
N SER A 85 -33.87 -7.35 -14.06
CA SER A 85 -33.59 -7.05 -12.65
C SER A 85 -34.53 -7.88 -11.75
N THR A 86 -34.12 -9.09 -11.42
CA THR A 86 -34.73 -9.82 -10.31
C THR A 86 -34.13 -9.30 -9.03
N SER A 87 -34.90 -8.51 -8.28
CA SER A 87 -34.51 -8.11 -6.91
C SER A 87 -34.45 -9.37 -6.03
N THR A 88 -33.31 -10.00 -5.99
CA THR A 88 -33.06 -11.14 -5.08
C THR A 88 -32.65 -10.62 -3.71
N LYS A 89 -33.37 -11.10 -2.68
CA LYS A 89 -32.94 -10.80 -1.29
C LYS A 89 -31.55 -11.34 -1.04
N PRO A 90 -30.69 -10.60 -0.32
CA PRO A 90 -29.33 -11.06 -0.01
C PRO A 90 -29.38 -12.37 0.80
N THR A 91 -28.60 -13.33 0.36
CA THR A 91 -28.45 -14.64 1.01
C THR A 91 -26.99 -14.86 1.42
N THR A 92 -26.75 -15.81 2.31
CA THR A 92 -25.37 -16.19 2.68
C THR A 92 -24.57 -16.69 1.48
N ALA A 93 -25.22 -17.34 0.50
CA ALA A 93 -24.56 -17.77 -0.73
C ALA A 93 -24.14 -16.58 -1.60
N ILE A 94 -24.98 -15.54 -1.71
CA ILE A 94 -24.63 -14.29 -2.41
C ILE A 94 -23.45 -13.60 -1.70
N ALA A 95 -23.53 -13.46 -0.38
CA ALA A 95 -22.45 -12.86 0.41
C ALA A 95 -21.11 -13.62 0.26
N LEU A 96 -21.15 -14.95 0.26
CA LEU A 96 -19.96 -15.78 0.04
C LEU A 96 -19.42 -15.63 -1.39
N SER A 97 -20.30 -15.60 -2.40
CA SER A 97 -19.85 -15.36 -3.78
C SER A 97 -19.25 -13.97 -3.95
N THR A 98 -19.80 -12.94 -3.30
CA THR A 98 -19.22 -11.60 -3.27
C THR A 98 -17.80 -11.63 -2.69
N LEU A 99 -17.58 -12.26 -1.55
CA LEU A 99 -16.25 -12.41 -0.96
C LEU A 99 -15.28 -13.11 -1.92
N VAL A 100 -15.69 -14.21 -2.54
CA VAL A 100 -14.83 -14.96 -3.49
C VAL A 100 -14.49 -14.11 -4.71
N ILE A 101 -15.47 -13.42 -5.28
CA ILE A 101 -15.27 -12.53 -6.44
C ILE A 101 -14.34 -11.38 -6.07
N THR A 102 -14.54 -10.75 -4.91
CA THR A 102 -13.64 -9.69 -4.40
C THR A 102 -12.22 -10.21 -4.28
N LEU A 103 -12.01 -11.38 -3.65
CA LEU A 103 -10.67 -11.98 -3.53
C LEU A 103 -10.01 -12.24 -4.89
N LEU A 104 -10.77 -12.69 -5.89
CA LEU A 104 -10.21 -12.92 -7.23
C LEU A 104 -9.83 -11.61 -7.93
N ILE A 105 -10.70 -10.60 -7.87
CA ILE A 105 -10.44 -9.28 -8.45
C ILE A 105 -9.25 -8.62 -7.76
N ASP A 106 -9.22 -8.60 -6.44
CA ASP A 106 -8.16 -7.98 -5.66
C ASP A 106 -6.81 -8.69 -5.87
N SER A 107 -6.82 -10.03 -5.96
CA SER A 107 -5.62 -10.80 -6.29
C SER A 107 -5.09 -10.44 -7.68
N TRP A 108 -5.97 -10.22 -8.66
CA TRP A 108 -5.58 -9.72 -9.98
C TRP A 108 -4.95 -8.33 -9.88
N PHE A 109 -5.57 -7.39 -9.13
CA PHE A 109 -4.99 -6.06 -8.93
C PHE A 109 -3.59 -6.12 -8.34
N VAL A 110 -3.40 -6.89 -7.27
CA VAL A 110 -2.08 -7.06 -6.64
C VAL A 110 -1.07 -7.73 -7.59
N PHE A 111 -1.50 -8.74 -8.35
CA PHE A 111 -0.63 -9.36 -9.37
C PHE A 111 -0.19 -8.35 -10.45
N ALA A 112 -1.12 -7.56 -10.98
CA ALA A 112 -0.82 -6.54 -11.97
C ALA A 112 0.16 -5.50 -11.41
N VAL A 113 -0.10 -4.92 -10.24
CA VAL A 113 0.80 -3.91 -9.66
C VAL A 113 2.16 -4.50 -9.28
N TRP A 114 2.23 -5.76 -8.84
CA TRP A 114 3.49 -6.47 -8.63
C TRP A 114 4.31 -6.59 -9.92
N LEU A 115 3.65 -6.89 -11.03
CA LEU A 115 4.29 -7.03 -12.35
C LEU A 115 4.93 -5.72 -12.81
N PHE A 116 4.28 -4.58 -12.54
CA PHE A 116 4.74 -3.25 -12.96
C PHE A 116 5.66 -2.56 -11.93
N SER A 117 5.78 -3.09 -10.72
CA SER A 117 6.60 -2.54 -9.64
C SER A 117 7.71 -3.51 -9.18
N LEU A 118 7.41 -4.38 -8.22
CA LEU A 118 8.41 -5.20 -7.51
C LEU A 118 9.13 -6.20 -8.41
N ARG A 119 8.43 -6.86 -9.33
CA ARG A 119 9.05 -7.85 -10.22
C ARG A 119 10.21 -7.28 -11.04
N ARG A 120 10.09 -6.01 -11.46
CA ARG A 120 11.09 -5.34 -12.32
C ARG A 120 12.12 -4.52 -11.53
N SER A 121 11.88 -4.30 -10.26
CA SER A 121 12.73 -3.46 -9.40
C SER A 121 13.72 -4.26 -8.56
N GLY A 122 13.53 -5.56 -8.43
CA GLY A 122 14.29 -6.38 -7.48
C GLY A 122 13.99 -6.11 -6.01
N LEU A 123 13.06 -5.18 -5.72
CA LEU A 123 12.62 -4.88 -4.37
C LEU A 123 11.66 -5.96 -3.88
N GLY A 124 11.83 -6.39 -2.62
CA GLY A 124 10.85 -7.24 -1.94
C GLY A 124 9.62 -6.45 -1.46
N TRP A 125 8.76 -7.09 -0.69
CA TRP A 125 7.53 -6.50 -0.12
C TRP A 125 7.76 -5.19 0.64
N ARG A 126 8.96 -4.97 1.15
CA ARG A 126 9.39 -3.70 1.77
C ARG A 126 9.37 -2.54 0.79
N GLY A 127 9.52 -2.79 -0.51
CA GLY A 127 9.37 -1.78 -1.57
C GLY A 127 7.96 -1.19 -1.63
N TRP A 128 6.93 -1.96 -1.30
CA TRP A 128 5.57 -1.46 -1.15
C TRP A 128 5.33 -0.78 0.20
N GLY A 129 6.21 -0.97 1.20
CA GLY A 129 6.07 -0.38 2.52
C GLY A 129 5.68 -1.36 3.62
N PHE A 130 5.77 -2.68 3.41
CA PHE A 130 5.58 -3.65 4.49
C PHE A 130 6.77 -3.63 5.44
N ARG A 131 6.71 -2.78 6.46
CA ARG A 131 7.74 -2.50 7.44
C ARG A 131 7.16 -2.50 8.84
N ARG A 132 8.01 -2.68 9.85
CA ARG A 132 7.56 -2.59 11.25
C ARG A 132 7.12 -1.16 11.58
N LEU A 133 5.93 -1.03 12.16
CA LEU A 133 5.47 0.22 12.75
C LEU A 133 6.31 0.54 14.00
N ARG A 134 6.80 1.77 14.08
CA ARG A 134 7.43 2.27 15.30
C ARG A 134 6.35 2.61 16.32
N PRO A 135 6.38 2.04 17.55
CA PRO A 135 5.32 2.27 18.54
C PRO A 135 5.05 3.75 18.82
N ALA A 136 6.11 4.58 18.83
CA ALA A 136 5.99 6.02 19.00
C ALA A 136 5.16 6.74 17.91
N MET A 137 4.87 6.10 16.77
CA MET A 137 4.06 6.66 15.69
C MET A 137 2.64 6.12 15.68
N ALA A 138 2.31 5.15 16.53
CA ALA A 138 1.00 4.48 16.53
C ALA A 138 -0.17 5.43 16.89
N TRP A 139 0.10 6.51 17.62
CA TRP A 139 -0.90 7.53 17.96
C TRP A 139 -1.55 8.20 16.74
N ALA A 140 -0.84 8.21 15.61
CA ALA A 140 -1.33 8.81 14.38
C ALA A 140 -2.60 8.12 13.86
N VAL A 141 -2.77 6.81 14.11
CA VAL A 141 -3.94 6.04 13.69
C VAL A 141 -5.21 6.52 14.39
N PRO A 142 -5.33 6.52 15.74
CA PRO A 142 -6.55 6.98 16.41
C PRO A 142 -6.84 8.46 16.18
N VAL A 143 -5.84 9.32 16.06
CA VAL A 143 -6.05 10.74 15.77
C VAL A 143 -6.61 10.94 14.37
N SER A 144 -6.08 10.22 13.36
CA SER A 144 -6.63 10.27 12.00
C SER A 144 -8.05 9.72 11.94
N LEU A 145 -8.31 8.62 12.63
CA LEU A 145 -9.64 8.03 12.73
C LEU A 145 -10.66 9.02 13.27
N PHE A 146 -10.31 9.70 14.35
CA PHE A 146 -11.18 10.74 14.93
C PHE A 146 -11.44 11.87 13.94
N GLY A 147 -10.41 12.40 13.28
CA GLY A 147 -10.56 13.44 12.26
C GLY A 147 -11.43 13.01 11.08
N LEU A 148 -11.30 11.78 10.64
CA LEU A 148 -12.12 11.21 9.57
C LEU A 148 -13.58 11.14 9.96
N TYR A 149 -13.90 10.72 11.18
CA TYR A 149 -15.30 10.68 11.66
C TYR A 149 -15.91 12.06 11.82
N VAL A 150 -15.13 13.08 12.15
CA VAL A 150 -15.61 14.46 12.11
C VAL A 150 -16.00 14.84 10.67
N VAL A 151 -15.15 14.56 9.68
CA VAL A 151 -15.43 14.83 8.27
C VAL A 151 -16.66 14.06 7.80
N GLU A 152 -16.74 12.78 8.10
CA GLU A 152 -17.85 11.90 7.70
C GLU A 152 -19.17 12.35 8.33
N SER A 153 -19.18 12.69 9.63
CA SER A 153 -20.37 13.17 10.32
C SER A 153 -20.88 14.49 9.75
N LEU A 154 -19.97 15.43 9.46
CA LEU A 154 -20.32 16.70 8.81
C LEU A 154 -20.88 16.47 7.40
N TRP A 155 -20.26 15.57 6.63
CA TRP A 155 -20.72 15.24 5.29
C TRP A 155 -22.07 14.53 5.31
N ALA A 156 -22.27 13.57 6.20
CA ALA A 156 -23.53 12.88 6.39
C ALA A 156 -24.66 13.84 6.78
N TRP A 157 -24.39 14.79 7.67
CA TRP A 157 -25.35 15.84 8.03
C TRP A 157 -25.70 16.75 6.87
N LEU A 158 -24.74 17.06 5.99
CA LEU A 158 -24.93 18.01 4.86
C LEU A 158 -25.62 17.36 3.66
N ILE A 159 -25.24 16.14 3.31
CA ILE A 159 -25.61 15.49 2.04
C ILE A 159 -26.58 14.32 2.23
N ASN A 160 -26.62 13.70 3.43
CA ASN A 160 -27.39 12.48 3.71
C ASN A 160 -27.15 11.39 2.63
N PRO A 161 -25.88 10.92 2.46
CA PRO A 161 -25.50 10.00 1.40
C PRO A 161 -26.18 8.64 1.58
N LYS A 162 -26.36 7.93 0.46
CA LYS A 162 -26.86 6.55 0.49
C LYS A 162 -25.80 5.58 1.02
N GLU A 163 -26.23 4.47 1.59
CA GLU A 163 -25.33 3.37 1.95
C GLU A 163 -24.55 2.86 0.72
N GLN A 164 -23.36 2.33 0.98
CA GLN A 164 -22.57 1.73 -0.09
C GLN A 164 -23.29 0.49 -0.66
N THR A 165 -23.39 0.40 -1.97
CA THR A 165 -24.10 -0.69 -2.66
C THR A 165 -23.56 -2.09 -2.34
N VAL A 166 -22.28 -2.19 -1.95
CA VAL A 166 -21.69 -3.49 -1.56
C VAL A 166 -22.33 -4.07 -0.30
N VAL A 167 -22.78 -3.22 0.64
CA VAL A 167 -23.38 -3.64 1.92
C VAL A 167 -24.73 -4.35 1.69
N GLU A 168 -25.46 -3.93 0.65
CA GLU A 168 -26.76 -4.50 0.29
C GLU A 168 -26.69 -5.99 -0.14
N GLN A 169 -25.50 -6.48 -0.48
CA GLN A 169 -25.29 -7.88 -0.89
C GLN A 169 -25.17 -8.84 0.31
N PHE A 170 -25.11 -8.32 1.52
CA PHE A 170 -24.96 -9.10 2.74
C PHE A 170 -26.29 -9.22 3.49
N PRO A 171 -26.70 -10.45 3.88
CA PRO A 171 -27.92 -10.63 4.65
C PRO A 171 -27.73 -10.10 6.08
N ARG A 172 -28.79 -9.51 6.67
CA ARG A 172 -28.81 -9.07 8.07
C ARG A 172 -28.91 -10.29 9.01
N SER A 173 -27.83 -11.05 9.09
CA SER A 173 -27.66 -12.24 9.93
C SER A 173 -26.24 -12.29 10.47
N THR A 174 -25.97 -13.11 11.48
CA THR A 174 -24.64 -13.30 12.03
C THR A 174 -23.62 -13.72 10.94
N ALA A 175 -24.01 -14.64 10.06
CA ALA A 175 -23.16 -15.06 8.96
C ALA A 175 -22.88 -13.91 7.96
N GLY A 176 -23.91 -13.12 7.63
CA GLY A 176 -23.75 -11.95 6.77
C GLY A 176 -22.85 -10.88 7.38
N LEU A 177 -23.01 -10.60 8.68
CA LEU A 177 -22.15 -9.66 9.40
C LEU A 177 -20.69 -10.13 9.42
N VAL A 178 -20.45 -11.41 9.69
CA VAL A 178 -19.07 -11.97 9.68
C VAL A 178 -18.45 -11.87 8.28
N LEU A 179 -19.19 -12.21 7.22
CA LEU A 179 -18.71 -12.10 5.85
C LEU A 179 -18.45 -10.65 5.43
N LEU A 180 -19.34 -9.73 5.81
CA LEU A 180 -19.16 -8.29 5.56
C LEU A 180 -17.93 -7.77 6.30
N ALA A 181 -17.77 -8.08 7.58
CA ALA A 181 -16.62 -7.67 8.37
C ALA A 181 -15.31 -8.23 7.79
N LEU A 182 -15.29 -9.50 7.38
CA LEU A 182 -14.13 -10.10 6.74
C LEU A 182 -13.78 -9.39 5.43
N THR A 183 -14.78 -9.12 4.59
CA THR A 183 -14.57 -8.43 3.31
C THR A 183 -14.11 -6.98 3.52
N ALA A 184 -14.85 -6.20 4.32
CA ALA A 184 -14.65 -4.76 4.45
C ALA A 184 -13.50 -4.39 5.40
N CYS A 185 -13.23 -5.17 6.46
CA CYS A 185 -12.23 -4.81 7.47
C CYS A 185 -10.92 -5.57 7.33
N VAL A 186 -10.88 -6.64 6.54
CA VAL A 186 -9.64 -7.43 6.37
C VAL A 186 -9.21 -7.47 4.90
N VAL A 187 -10.06 -7.98 4.03
CA VAL A 187 -9.69 -8.19 2.61
C VAL A 187 -9.46 -6.87 1.91
N ALA A 188 -10.48 -6.02 1.80
CA ALA A 188 -10.39 -4.77 1.07
C ALA A 188 -9.23 -3.87 1.58
N PRO A 189 -9.04 -3.59 2.88
CA PRO A 189 -7.94 -2.75 3.34
C PRO A 189 -6.55 -3.27 2.97
N VAL A 190 -6.33 -4.58 3.02
CA VAL A 190 -5.01 -5.14 2.66
C VAL A 190 -4.70 -4.92 1.19
N TYR A 191 -5.63 -5.27 0.31
CA TYR A 191 -5.43 -5.20 -1.13
C TYR A 191 -5.42 -3.75 -1.64
N GLU A 192 -6.32 -2.93 -1.15
CA GLU A 192 -6.42 -1.52 -1.54
C GLU A 192 -5.19 -0.72 -1.11
N GLU A 193 -4.66 -0.95 0.10
CA GLU A 193 -3.45 -0.25 0.53
C GLU A 193 -2.22 -0.67 -0.29
N ILE A 194 -2.11 -1.92 -0.71
CA ILE A 194 -1.06 -2.36 -1.64
C ILE A 194 -1.18 -1.59 -2.97
N VAL A 195 -2.38 -1.50 -3.53
CA VAL A 195 -2.61 -0.85 -4.82
C VAL A 195 -2.42 0.66 -4.72
N PHE A 196 -3.10 1.31 -3.77
CA PHE A 196 -3.13 2.78 -3.70
C PHE A 196 -1.89 3.37 -3.05
N ARG A 197 -1.39 2.81 -1.93
CA ARG A 197 -0.22 3.38 -1.20
C ARG A 197 1.07 2.70 -1.59
N GLY A 198 1.05 1.38 -1.71
CA GLY A 198 2.22 0.60 -2.11
C GLY A 198 2.67 0.86 -3.54
N PHE A 199 1.74 1.06 -4.47
CA PHE A 199 2.04 1.23 -5.89
C PHE A 199 1.71 2.61 -6.44
N LEU A 200 0.43 3.01 -6.48
CA LEU A 200 -0.03 4.25 -7.10
C LEU A 200 0.64 5.48 -6.48
N PHE A 201 0.45 5.69 -5.18
CA PHE A 201 1.02 6.85 -4.51
C PHE A 201 2.52 6.92 -4.67
N GLN A 202 3.24 5.83 -4.42
CA GLN A 202 4.70 5.84 -4.52
C GLN A 202 5.19 6.15 -5.95
N GLY A 203 4.58 5.54 -6.96
CA GLY A 203 4.98 5.76 -8.34
C GLY A 203 4.60 7.15 -8.88
N LEU A 204 3.49 7.73 -8.42
CA LEU A 204 3.14 9.12 -8.73
C LEU A 204 4.04 10.10 -7.97
N ALA A 205 4.27 9.86 -6.67
CA ALA A 205 5.12 10.70 -5.84
C ALA A 205 6.58 10.73 -6.29
N SER A 206 7.08 9.64 -6.87
CA SER A 206 8.44 9.59 -7.44
C SER A 206 8.63 10.56 -8.61
N SER A 207 7.55 10.94 -9.29
CA SER A 207 7.60 11.80 -10.49
C SER A 207 7.04 13.19 -10.25
N TRP A 208 6.00 13.33 -9.40
CA TRP A 208 5.25 14.57 -9.19
C TRP A 208 5.43 15.16 -7.78
N GLY A 209 6.25 14.48 -6.93
CA GLY A 209 6.41 14.83 -5.52
C GLY A 209 5.26 14.33 -4.65
N GLY A 210 5.51 14.31 -3.34
CA GLY A 210 4.60 13.69 -2.35
C GLY A 210 3.21 14.33 -2.31
N VAL A 211 3.11 15.64 -2.48
CA VAL A 211 1.82 16.36 -2.41
C VAL A 211 0.94 16.00 -3.60
N TRP A 212 1.41 16.21 -4.82
CA TRP A 212 0.61 15.97 -6.03
C TRP A 212 0.36 14.48 -6.27
N GLY A 213 1.36 13.62 -6.00
CA GLY A 213 1.16 12.18 -6.02
C GLY A 213 0.13 11.71 -4.99
N GLY A 214 0.12 12.35 -3.81
CA GLY A 214 -0.84 12.08 -2.76
C GLY A 214 -2.26 12.50 -3.12
N VAL A 215 -2.44 13.73 -3.62
CA VAL A 215 -3.75 14.22 -4.09
C VAL A 215 -4.30 13.33 -5.19
N ALA A 216 -3.48 12.98 -6.18
CA ALA A 216 -3.91 12.11 -7.28
C ALA A 216 -4.30 10.70 -6.77
N SER A 217 -3.51 10.11 -5.86
CA SER A 217 -3.83 8.80 -5.27
C SER A 217 -5.13 8.83 -4.45
N ALA A 218 -5.34 9.88 -3.64
CA ALA A 218 -6.56 10.04 -2.85
C ALA A 218 -7.80 10.26 -3.74
N THR A 219 -7.67 11.04 -4.81
CA THR A 219 -8.74 11.26 -5.79
C THR A 219 -9.12 9.95 -6.49
N LEU A 220 -8.13 9.19 -6.97
CA LEU A 220 -8.38 7.89 -7.61
C LEU A 220 -9.00 6.89 -6.64
N PHE A 221 -8.60 6.93 -5.36
CA PHE A 221 -9.21 6.10 -4.32
C PHE A 221 -10.70 6.42 -4.14
N GLY A 222 -11.06 7.69 -3.98
CA GLY A 222 -12.47 8.08 -3.86
C GLY A 222 -13.29 7.74 -5.11
N LEU A 223 -12.74 8.00 -6.31
CA LEU A 223 -13.42 7.75 -7.59
C LEU A 223 -13.60 6.25 -7.89
N SER A 224 -12.69 5.38 -7.41
CA SER A 224 -12.78 3.93 -7.66
C SER A 224 -14.01 3.27 -7.06
N HIS A 225 -14.67 3.92 -6.09
CA HIS A 225 -15.90 3.43 -5.47
C HIS A 225 -17.15 3.71 -6.31
N LEU A 226 -17.05 4.53 -7.38
CA LEU A 226 -18.12 4.84 -8.34
C LEU A 226 -19.40 5.43 -7.71
N GLN A 227 -19.31 5.99 -6.51
CA GLN A 227 -20.39 6.67 -5.79
C GLN A 227 -19.96 8.13 -5.47
N LEU A 228 -20.59 9.10 -6.11
CA LEU A 228 -20.21 10.51 -5.98
C LEU A 228 -20.67 11.14 -4.68
N ASP A 229 -21.74 10.67 -4.09
CA ASP A 229 -22.30 11.14 -2.81
C ASP A 229 -21.42 10.81 -1.60
N ILE A 230 -20.56 9.79 -1.71
CA ILE A 230 -19.54 9.44 -0.69
C ILE A 230 -18.10 9.79 -1.11
N PHE A 231 -17.93 10.48 -2.24
CA PHE A 231 -16.58 10.82 -2.74
C PHE A 231 -15.77 11.63 -1.74
N VAL A 232 -16.36 12.63 -1.08
CA VAL A 232 -15.62 13.51 -0.15
C VAL A 232 -15.08 12.76 1.06
N PRO A 233 -15.86 11.95 1.81
CA PRO A 233 -15.32 11.15 2.90
C PRO A 233 -14.28 10.12 2.41
N LEU A 234 -14.46 9.50 1.25
CA LEU A 234 -13.48 8.56 0.71
C LEU A 234 -12.19 9.26 0.23
N PHE A 235 -12.30 10.45 -0.35
CA PHE A 235 -11.13 11.27 -0.65
C PHE A 235 -10.38 11.66 0.64
N ALA A 236 -11.11 12.06 1.69
CA ALA A 236 -10.53 12.39 3.00
C ALA A 236 -9.83 11.17 3.62
N LEU A 237 -10.46 9.99 3.58
CA LEU A 237 -9.81 8.73 3.96
C LEU A 237 -8.55 8.50 3.13
N GLY A 238 -8.64 8.64 1.81
CA GLY A 238 -7.52 8.53 0.88
C GLY A 238 -6.36 9.44 1.25
N ALA A 239 -6.63 10.70 1.56
CA ALA A 239 -5.63 11.69 1.96
C ALA A 239 -5.02 11.38 3.33
N ALA A 240 -5.83 10.97 4.32
CA ALA A 240 -5.36 10.55 5.63
C ALA A 240 -4.42 9.33 5.54
N LEU A 241 -4.74 8.36 4.69
CA LEU A 241 -3.92 7.17 4.45
C LEU A 241 -2.59 7.51 3.76
N VAL A 242 -2.58 8.47 2.82
CA VAL A 242 -1.34 9.02 2.24
C VAL A 242 -0.50 9.70 3.31
N TRP A 243 -1.12 10.50 4.18
CA TRP A 243 -0.42 11.15 5.28
C TRP A 243 0.15 10.13 6.27
N ILE A 244 -0.65 9.15 6.73
CA ILE A 244 -0.21 8.05 7.61
C ILE A 244 0.97 7.30 7.00
N PHE A 245 0.90 6.94 5.71
CA PHE A 245 1.99 6.25 5.02
C PHE A 245 3.26 7.10 4.96
N SER A 246 3.11 8.38 4.65
CA SER A 246 4.25 9.32 4.57
C SER A 246 4.92 9.52 5.94
N TYR A 247 4.12 9.57 7.00
CA TYR A 247 4.59 9.75 8.38
C TYR A 247 5.21 8.47 8.94
N THR A 248 4.47 7.35 8.90
CA THR A 248 4.89 6.08 9.53
C THR A 248 5.78 5.22 8.64
N ARG A 249 5.73 5.43 7.31
CA ARG A 249 6.45 4.67 6.28
C ARG A 249 6.12 3.18 6.27
N THR A 250 4.93 2.81 6.74
CA THR A 250 4.49 1.42 6.78
C THR A 250 3.04 1.27 6.34
N LEU A 251 2.79 0.27 5.47
CA LEU A 251 1.43 -0.09 5.07
C LEU A 251 0.59 -0.63 6.23
N TRP A 252 1.23 -1.23 7.25
CA TRP A 252 0.48 -1.77 8.40
C TRP A 252 -0.32 -0.70 9.15
N ALA A 253 0.20 0.52 9.24
CA ALA A 253 -0.54 1.62 9.85
C ALA A 253 -1.72 2.08 8.98
N CYS A 254 -1.55 2.06 7.66
CA CYS A 254 -2.62 2.38 6.71
C CYS A 254 -3.73 1.32 6.75
N ILE A 255 -3.35 0.05 6.69
CA ILE A 255 -4.29 -1.08 6.80
C ILE A 255 -5.06 -1.02 8.11
N ALA A 256 -4.39 -0.72 9.23
CA ALA A 256 -5.05 -0.58 10.53
C ALA A 256 -6.05 0.59 10.56
N LEU A 257 -5.68 1.77 10.07
CA LEU A 257 -6.60 2.92 9.99
C LEU A 257 -7.80 2.62 9.10
N HIS A 258 -7.56 2.05 7.93
CA HIS A 258 -8.60 1.71 6.96
C HIS A 258 -9.56 0.64 7.52
N ALA A 259 -9.03 -0.43 8.09
CA ALA A 259 -9.82 -1.49 8.72
C ALA A 259 -10.68 -0.96 9.89
N LEU A 260 -10.14 -0.05 10.71
CA LEU A 260 -10.88 0.58 11.81
C LEU A 260 -11.98 1.50 11.28
N PHE A 261 -11.70 2.28 10.24
CA PHE A 261 -12.70 3.15 9.59
C PHE A 261 -13.86 2.31 9.05
N ASN A 262 -13.58 1.27 8.26
CA ASN A 262 -14.60 0.37 7.75
C ASN A 262 -15.31 -0.41 8.86
N GLY A 263 -14.60 -0.76 9.94
CA GLY A 263 -15.15 -1.48 11.09
C GLY A 263 -16.26 -0.71 11.80
N VAL A 264 -16.13 0.60 11.93
CA VAL A 264 -17.21 1.43 12.51
C VAL A 264 -18.43 1.48 11.57
N ALA A 265 -18.20 1.60 10.24
CA ALA A 265 -19.29 1.54 9.27
C ALA A 265 -20.04 0.19 9.32
N VAL A 266 -19.30 -0.92 9.41
CA VAL A 266 -19.89 -2.27 9.57
C VAL A 266 -20.69 -2.40 10.87
N LEU A 267 -20.16 -1.87 11.97
CA LEU A 267 -20.88 -1.85 13.25
C LEU A 267 -22.16 -1.00 13.16
N SER A 268 -22.09 0.19 12.57
CA SER A 268 -23.26 1.04 12.37
C SER A 268 -24.33 0.30 11.57
N TRP A 269 -23.96 -0.35 10.48
CA TRP A 269 -24.89 -1.15 9.68
C TRP A 269 -25.50 -2.33 10.46
N ALA A 270 -24.77 -2.93 11.41
CA ALA A 270 -25.25 -4.06 12.19
C ALA A 270 -26.34 -3.69 13.21
N PHE A 271 -26.35 -2.43 13.68
CA PHE A 271 -27.23 -1.96 14.76
C PHE A 271 -28.38 -1.05 14.27
N VAL A 272 -28.45 -0.73 13.00
CA VAL A 272 -29.55 -0.01 12.34
C VAL A 272 -30.39 -0.97 11.50
#